data_15530216846a03ae073c68b84e1255a6
#
_entry.id   15530216846a03ae073c68b84e1255a6
#
_cell.length_a   1.000
_cell.length_b   1.000
_cell.length_c   1.000
_cell.angle_alpha   90.00
_cell.angle_beta   90.00
_cell.angle_gamma   90.00
#
_symmetry.space_group_name_H-M   'P 1'
#
loop_
_entity.id
_entity.type
_entity.pdbx_description
1 polymer ?
#
loop_
_entity_poly.entity_id
_entity_poly.type
_entity_poly.pdbx_seq_one_letter_code
_entity_poly.pdbx_strand_id
1 'polypeptide(L)'
;MDRRLLILWFTIFIDLIGFTLFIPVVPYFAGAIGASDAVVMLSAALFSIMVFMCSPIWGSVSDRYGRRPVIMVSILISLLSYVVFAHATTIFLLFLSRFLTGIGSGNIAAAQAYISDITPPKDRAKRIGLIVGASFGMSFAVGPAIGGYIFHHFGGIGSVGYFAVGLCLLNLLGVAFVLPESNTSPDTTRAINFKPFSSTFKSLRDLRFRDLFLIGFVYITAFSMMNVSITFLWMQRYHLTVDQTGLMFSAVGLLSAFSQGALVHVFNRLWGERRMLVRGCVMVGLGLAAMPFVPVGDRANVAYDAAGRMIPLDLSLAFVLMSLVPMILLSMGNACLNPSLVSILSRKADAKEQGAVMGQNQGFGSLGRVVGPVMAGPLYVMGQSLPFVVGGTIMLGTLWLIFNYLRTNYTPLEVAPSSAD
;
A
#
# COMPACT_ATOMS: atom_id res chain seq x y z
N MET A 1 -24.18 10.15 4.29
CA MET A 1 -22.77 10.58 4.32
C MET A 1 -22.72 12.04 3.92
N ASP A 2 -21.99 12.88 4.64
CA ASP A 2 -21.84 14.31 4.27
C ASP A 2 -21.25 14.41 2.86
N ARG A 3 -21.79 15.31 1.99
CA ARG A 3 -21.34 15.50 0.61
C ARG A 3 -19.84 15.78 0.51
N ARG A 4 -19.26 16.48 1.50
CA ARG A 4 -17.83 16.78 1.59
C ARG A 4 -16.99 15.51 1.79
N LEU A 5 -17.45 14.61 2.67
CA LEU A 5 -16.78 13.33 2.92
C LEU A 5 -16.85 12.39 1.71
N LEU A 6 -17.96 12.41 0.96
CA LEU A 6 -18.10 11.65 -0.26
C LEU A 6 -17.09 12.11 -1.33
N ILE A 7 -16.95 13.43 -1.50
CA ILE A 7 -15.98 14.00 -2.47
C ILE A 7 -14.56 13.65 -2.08
N LEU A 8 -14.20 13.79 -0.79
CA LEU A 8 -12.87 13.39 -0.31
C LEU A 8 -12.60 11.90 -0.51
N TRP A 9 -13.62 11.07 -0.29
CA TRP A 9 -13.51 9.65 -0.58
C TRP A 9 -13.22 9.41 -2.07
N PHE A 10 -13.97 10.06 -2.98
CA PHE A 10 -13.72 10.00 -4.42
C PHE A 10 -12.31 10.54 -4.78
N THR A 11 -11.88 11.63 -4.18
CA THR A 11 -10.55 12.20 -4.40
C THR A 11 -9.45 11.20 -4.06
N ILE A 12 -9.50 10.62 -2.87
CA ILE A 12 -8.51 9.62 -2.42
C ILE A 12 -8.61 8.34 -3.28
N PHE A 13 -9.83 7.93 -3.62
CA PHE A 13 -10.08 6.75 -4.46
C PHE A 13 -9.49 6.91 -5.87
N ILE A 14 -9.72 8.05 -6.53
CA ILE A 14 -9.18 8.33 -7.87
C ILE A 14 -7.66 8.42 -7.84
N ASP A 15 -7.07 9.06 -6.85
CA ASP A 15 -5.62 9.10 -6.66
C ASP A 15 -5.01 7.69 -6.52
N LEU A 16 -5.64 6.86 -5.70
CA LEU A 16 -5.19 5.49 -5.47
C LEU A 16 -5.42 4.59 -6.69
N ILE A 17 -6.53 4.77 -7.44
CA ILE A 17 -6.72 4.06 -8.72
C ILE A 17 -5.59 4.43 -9.68
N GLY A 18 -5.28 5.72 -9.83
CA GLY A 18 -4.18 6.17 -10.68
C GLY A 18 -2.85 5.47 -10.34
N PHE A 19 -2.59 5.20 -9.06
CA PHE A 19 -1.42 4.43 -8.63
C PHE A 19 -1.56 2.93 -8.95
N THR A 20 -2.71 2.32 -8.64
CA THR A 20 -2.90 0.86 -8.74
C THR A 20 -3.04 0.35 -10.18
N LEU A 21 -3.50 1.20 -11.12
CA LEU A 21 -3.51 0.90 -12.56
C LEU A 21 -2.15 0.43 -13.08
N PHE A 22 -1.06 1.02 -12.57
CA PHE A 22 0.29 0.77 -13.06
C PHE A 22 0.96 -0.47 -12.46
N ILE A 23 0.43 -1.01 -11.37
CA ILE A 23 1.04 -2.16 -10.68
C ILE A 23 1.25 -3.36 -11.62
N PRO A 24 0.24 -3.84 -12.35
CA PRO A 24 0.44 -4.94 -13.30
C PRO A 24 1.17 -4.50 -14.57
N VAL A 25 1.08 -3.23 -14.96
CA VAL A 25 1.52 -2.75 -16.28
C VAL A 25 3.03 -2.54 -16.36
N VAL A 26 3.63 -1.95 -15.31
CA VAL A 26 5.05 -1.52 -15.35
C VAL A 26 6.02 -2.67 -15.65
N PRO A 27 5.93 -3.86 -15.04
CA PRO A 27 6.83 -4.96 -15.36
C PRO A 27 6.76 -5.42 -16.82
N TYR A 28 5.56 -5.48 -17.40
CA TYR A 28 5.38 -5.88 -18.82
C TYR A 28 5.91 -4.86 -19.80
N PHE A 29 5.82 -3.58 -19.45
CA PHE A 29 6.35 -2.50 -20.27
C PHE A 29 7.88 -2.38 -20.16
N ALA A 30 8.45 -2.69 -19.01
CA ALA A 30 9.86 -2.48 -18.71
C ALA A 30 10.81 -3.17 -19.69
N GLY A 31 10.46 -4.38 -20.15
CA GLY A 31 11.21 -5.10 -21.18
C GLY A 31 11.33 -4.32 -22.48
N ALA A 32 10.30 -3.58 -22.89
CA ALA A 32 10.28 -2.79 -24.13
C ALA A 32 11.25 -1.59 -24.10
N ILE A 33 11.59 -1.09 -22.91
CA ILE A 33 12.55 0.02 -22.73
C ILE A 33 13.94 -0.46 -22.27
N GLY A 34 14.19 -1.77 -22.28
CA GLY A 34 15.48 -2.35 -21.86
C GLY A 34 15.75 -2.26 -20.36
N ALA A 35 14.74 -2.09 -19.52
CA ALA A 35 14.90 -2.06 -18.08
C ALA A 35 14.93 -3.48 -17.50
N SER A 36 15.92 -3.78 -16.66
CA SER A 36 15.96 -5.03 -15.89
C SER A 36 14.93 -5.01 -14.75
N ASP A 37 14.54 -6.19 -14.27
CA ASP A 37 13.60 -6.36 -13.14
C ASP A 37 14.03 -5.54 -11.91
N ALA A 38 15.33 -5.58 -11.58
CA ALA A 38 15.89 -4.81 -10.47
C ALA A 38 15.72 -3.30 -10.65
N VAL A 39 15.90 -2.78 -11.87
CA VAL A 39 15.70 -1.36 -12.21
C VAL A 39 14.25 -0.95 -12.00
N VAL A 40 13.30 -1.81 -12.41
CA VAL A 40 11.87 -1.56 -12.20
C VAL A 40 11.52 -1.56 -10.70
N MET A 41 12.02 -2.52 -9.94
CA MET A 41 11.82 -2.58 -8.49
C MET A 41 12.43 -1.36 -7.79
N LEU A 42 13.60 -0.88 -8.26
CA LEU A 42 14.23 0.35 -7.77
C LEU A 42 13.38 1.59 -8.08
N SER A 43 12.69 1.62 -9.23
CA SER A 43 11.76 2.72 -9.54
C SER A 43 10.60 2.81 -8.54
N ALA A 44 10.11 1.67 -8.04
CA ALA A 44 9.11 1.62 -6.97
C ALA A 44 9.68 2.08 -5.62
N ALA A 45 10.97 1.81 -5.35
CA ALA A 45 11.66 2.35 -4.18
C ALA A 45 11.76 3.88 -4.25
N LEU A 46 12.09 4.46 -5.42
CA LEU A 46 12.14 5.91 -5.62
C LEU A 46 10.78 6.56 -5.34
N PHE A 47 9.69 5.99 -5.87
CA PHE A 47 8.33 6.44 -5.54
C PHE A 47 8.11 6.47 -4.02
N SER A 48 8.45 5.39 -3.32
CA SER A 48 8.25 5.28 -1.88
C SER A 48 9.11 6.27 -1.08
N ILE A 49 10.35 6.54 -1.51
CA ILE A 49 11.23 7.56 -0.95
C ILE A 49 10.57 8.93 -1.07
N MET A 50 10.06 9.27 -2.25
CA MET A 50 9.44 10.58 -2.47
C MET A 50 8.16 10.75 -1.65
N VAL A 51 7.30 9.72 -1.57
CA VAL A 51 6.13 9.74 -0.68
C VAL A 51 6.54 9.97 0.77
N PHE A 52 7.56 9.26 1.26
CA PHE A 52 8.05 9.40 2.62
C PHE A 52 8.58 10.81 2.93
N MET A 53 9.35 11.37 2.01
CA MET A 53 9.93 12.71 2.16
C MET A 53 8.88 13.80 2.04
N CYS A 54 7.97 13.68 1.07
CA CYS A 54 7.03 14.75 0.75
C CYS A 54 5.78 14.78 1.64
N SER A 55 5.35 13.63 2.22
CA SER A 55 4.13 13.59 3.05
C SER A 55 4.14 14.59 4.22
N PRO A 56 5.21 14.73 5.04
CA PRO A 56 5.25 15.73 6.11
C PRO A 56 5.30 17.18 5.58
N ILE A 57 5.92 17.37 4.40
CA ILE A 57 5.99 18.66 3.74
C ILE A 57 4.59 19.08 3.30
N TRP A 58 3.86 18.22 2.59
CA TRP A 58 2.48 18.48 2.18
C TRP A 58 1.56 18.74 3.37
N GLY A 59 1.71 17.99 4.46
CA GLY A 59 0.98 18.24 5.71
C GLY A 59 1.20 19.67 6.21
N SER A 60 2.45 20.07 6.40
CA SER A 60 2.79 21.40 6.91
C SER A 60 2.47 22.54 5.95
N VAL A 61 2.64 22.33 4.63
CA VAL A 61 2.24 23.29 3.59
C VAL A 61 0.71 23.46 3.59
N SER A 62 -0.05 22.40 3.80
CA SER A 62 -1.52 22.47 3.87
C SER A 62 -2.04 23.15 5.13
N ASP A 63 -1.29 23.10 6.24
CA ASP A 63 -1.60 23.90 7.45
C ASP A 63 -1.42 25.40 7.18
N ARG A 64 -0.44 25.76 6.36
CA ARG A 64 -0.04 27.15 6.11
C ARG A 64 -0.84 27.83 4.99
N TYR A 65 -1.16 27.11 3.91
CA TYR A 65 -1.77 27.68 2.70
C TYR A 65 -3.22 27.22 2.47
N GLY A 66 -3.74 26.34 3.33
CA GLY A 66 -5.05 25.73 3.19
C GLY A 66 -4.98 24.32 2.60
N ARG A 67 -6.00 23.52 2.87
CA ARG A 67 -6.06 22.10 2.46
C ARG A 67 -6.34 21.95 0.96
N ARG A 68 -7.37 22.68 0.49
CA ARG A 68 -7.83 22.59 -0.90
C ARG A 68 -6.76 22.97 -1.93
N PRO A 69 -6.06 24.12 -1.85
CA PRO A 69 -5.01 24.47 -2.81
C PRO A 69 -3.90 23.43 -2.88
N VAL A 70 -3.50 22.87 -1.72
CA VAL A 70 -2.44 21.88 -1.64
C VAL A 70 -2.86 20.57 -2.29
N ILE A 71 -4.11 20.11 -2.07
CA ILE A 71 -4.65 18.94 -2.75
C ILE A 71 -4.69 19.17 -4.27
N MET A 72 -5.11 20.34 -4.74
CA MET A 72 -5.13 20.67 -6.18
C MET A 72 -3.73 20.64 -6.81
N VAL A 73 -2.73 21.23 -6.15
CA VAL A 73 -1.34 21.24 -6.65
C VAL A 73 -0.79 19.81 -6.69
N SER A 74 -1.07 18.99 -5.70
CA SER A 74 -0.62 17.59 -5.70
C SER A 74 -1.25 16.77 -6.83
N ILE A 75 -2.55 16.97 -7.12
CA ILE A 75 -3.23 16.33 -8.25
C ILE A 75 -2.62 16.79 -9.59
N LEU A 76 -2.27 18.06 -9.73
CA LEU A 76 -1.59 18.57 -10.93
C LEU A 76 -0.21 17.91 -11.13
N ILE A 77 0.56 17.70 -10.06
CA ILE A 77 1.84 16.99 -10.13
C ILE A 77 1.63 15.53 -10.53
N SER A 78 0.62 14.86 -9.98
CA SER A 78 0.25 13.48 -10.35
C SER A 78 -0.18 13.41 -11.82
N LEU A 79 -0.97 14.37 -12.30
CA LEU A 79 -1.38 14.48 -13.70
C LEU A 79 -0.15 14.59 -14.62
N LEU A 80 0.77 15.50 -14.31
CA LEU A 80 2.02 15.66 -15.07
C LEU A 80 2.83 14.36 -15.08
N SER A 81 2.90 13.68 -13.94
CA SER A 81 3.56 12.39 -13.82
C SER A 81 2.97 11.33 -14.77
N TYR A 82 1.63 11.27 -14.89
CA TYR A 82 0.97 10.31 -15.77
C TYR A 82 1.11 10.67 -17.25
N VAL A 83 1.21 11.96 -17.59
CA VAL A 83 1.61 12.41 -18.94
C VAL A 83 3.01 11.92 -19.26
N VAL A 84 3.99 12.14 -18.36
CA VAL A 84 5.36 11.63 -18.52
C VAL A 84 5.38 10.12 -18.68
N PHE A 85 4.57 9.40 -17.87
CA PHE A 85 4.48 7.96 -17.93
C PHE A 85 3.88 7.46 -19.26
N ALA A 86 2.86 8.15 -19.78
CA ALA A 86 2.25 7.80 -21.08
C ALA A 86 3.25 7.86 -22.24
N HIS A 87 4.28 8.70 -22.13
CA HIS A 87 5.36 8.87 -23.12
C HIS A 87 6.68 8.22 -22.69
N ALA A 88 6.67 7.35 -21.67
CA ALA A 88 7.90 6.75 -21.16
C ALA A 88 8.48 5.75 -22.18
N THR A 89 9.47 6.18 -22.95
CA THR A 89 10.23 5.36 -23.91
C THR A 89 11.63 5.03 -23.41
N THR A 90 12.01 5.55 -22.23
CA THR A 90 13.34 5.37 -21.64
C THR A 90 13.23 5.09 -20.14
N ILE A 91 14.26 4.46 -19.57
CA ILE A 91 14.39 4.26 -18.13
C ILE A 91 14.33 5.60 -17.38
N PHE A 92 14.93 6.65 -17.93
CA PHE A 92 14.89 7.99 -17.33
C PHE A 92 13.46 8.52 -17.17
N LEU A 93 12.63 8.42 -18.21
CA LEU A 93 11.22 8.86 -18.15
C LEU A 93 10.39 8.00 -17.17
N LEU A 94 10.68 6.71 -17.09
CA LEU A 94 10.09 5.85 -16.07
C LEU A 94 10.42 6.36 -14.66
N PHE A 95 11.70 6.63 -14.36
CA PHE A 95 12.11 7.14 -13.06
C PHE A 95 11.56 8.55 -12.78
N LEU A 96 11.55 9.43 -13.77
CA LEU A 96 10.96 10.77 -13.66
C LEU A 96 9.47 10.70 -13.32
N SER A 97 8.72 9.81 -13.97
CA SER A 97 7.31 9.60 -13.65
C SER A 97 7.14 9.10 -12.21
N ARG A 98 7.95 8.14 -11.74
CA ARG A 98 7.90 7.63 -10.37
C ARG A 98 8.24 8.71 -9.34
N PHE A 99 9.25 9.53 -9.63
CA PHE A 99 9.62 10.67 -8.81
C PHE A 99 8.46 11.67 -8.65
N LEU A 100 7.87 12.08 -9.76
CA LEU A 100 6.73 13.02 -9.77
C LEU A 100 5.49 12.42 -9.09
N THR A 101 5.16 11.15 -9.38
CA THR A 101 4.03 10.46 -8.72
C THR A 101 4.24 10.40 -7.21
N GLY A 102 5.47 10.12 -6.75
CA GLY A 102 5.78 10.09 -5.33
C GLY A 102 5.59 11.45 -4.65
N ILE A 103 5.97 12.54 -5.31
CA ILE A 103 5.69 13.91 -4.81
C ILE A 103 4.17 14.15 -4.75
N GLY A 104 3.44 13.87 -5.83
CA GLY A 104 1.99 14.07 -5.90
C GLY A 104 1.22 13.25 -4.87
N SER A 105 1.58 11.98 -4.66
CA SER A 105 0.89 11.08 -3.73
C SER A 105 1.04 11.45 -2.24
N GLY A 106 1.85 12.46 -1.90
CA GLY A 106 1.93 13.01 -0.54
C GLY A 106 0.65 13.72 -0.06
N ASN A 107 -0.31 13.98 -0.95
CA ASN A 107 -1.58 14.65 -0.66
C ASN A 107 -2.49 13.89 0.33
N ILE A 108 -2.31 12.57 0.50
CA ILE A 108 -3.07 11.78 1.47
C ILE A 108 -2.96 12.40 2.88
N ALA A 109 -1.80 12.97 3.23
CA ALA A 109 -1.63 13.69 4.50
C ALA A 109 -2.55 14.93 4.59
N ALA A 110 -2.63 15.72 3.51
CA ALA A 110 -3.53 16.89 3.46
C ALA A 110 -5.02 16.49 3.46
N ALA A 111 -5.38 15.39 2.77
CA ALA A 111 -6.73 14.85 2.78
C ALA A 111 -7.14 14.32 4.16
N GLN A 112 -6.25 13.63 4.87
CA GLN A 112 -6.49 13.20 6.25
C GLN A 112 -6.66 14.39 7.21
N ALA A 113 -5.85 15.44 7.02
CA ALA A 113 -6.00 16.67 7.78
C ALA A 113 -7.35 17.34 7.49
N TYR A 114 -7.78 17.42 6.23
CA TYR A 114 -9.11 17.93 5.85
C TYR A 114 -10.24 17.15 6.55
N ILE A 115 -10.19 15.81 6.52
CA ILE A 115 -11.18 14.96 7.23
C ILE A 115 -11.18 15.28 8.73
N SER A 116 -10.00 15.51 9.32
CA SER A 116 -9.87 15.87 10.74
C SER A 116 -10.49 17.22 11.06
N ASP A 117 -10.34 18.19 10.16
CA ASP A 117 -10.89 19.55 10.35
C ASP A 117 -12.43 19.55 10.37
N ILE A 118 -13.07 18.73 9.53
CA ILE A 118 -14.56 18.68 9.41
C ILE A 118 -15.19 17.61 10.32
N THR A 119 -14.40 16.90 11.13
CA THR A 119 -14.89 15.77 11.94
C THR A 119 -14.68 16.03 13.43
N PRO A 120 -15.72 15.83 14.30
CA PRO A 120 -15.55 15.90 15.74
C PRO A 120 -14.42 14.99 16.24
N PRO A 121 -13.65 15.39 17.26
CA PRO A 121 -12.47 14.65 17.75
C PRO A 121 -12.73 13.17 18.04
N LYS A 122 -13.88 12.83 18.61
CA LYS A 122 -14.28 11.46 18.96
C LYS A 122 -14.43 10.53 17.75
N ASP A 123 -14.74 11.08 16.57
CA ASP A 123 -15.05 10.31 15.35
C ASP A 123 -13.92 10.34 14.31
N ARG A 124 -12.87 11.16 14.51
CA ARG A 124 -11.79 11.40 13.55
C ARG A 124 -11.12 10.11 13.09
N ALA A 125 -10.63 9.30 14.04
CA ALA A 125 -9.92 8.06 13.71
C ALA A 125 -10.80 7.09 12.92
N LYS A 126 -12.08 6.96 13.30
CA LYS A 126 -13.06 6.10 12.63
C LYS A 126 -13.32 6.58 11.20
N ARG A 127 -13.51 7.88 10.98
CA ARG A 127 -13.80 8.44 9.65
C ARG A 127 -12.58 8.40 8.72
N ILE A 128 -11.39 8.72 9.21
CA ILE A 128 -10.15 8.59 8.45
C ILE A 128 -9.95 7.12 8.04
N GLY A 129 -10.05 6.19 8.98
CA GLY A 129 -9.91 4.76 8.70
C GLY A 129 -10.91 4.26 7.68
N LEU A 130 -12.18 4.68 7.78
CA LEU A 130 -13.22 4.30 6.83
C LEU A 130 -12.96 4.87 5.43
N ILE A 131 -12.68 6.18 5.31
CA ILE A 131 -12.52 6.84 4.02
C ILE A 131 -11.25 6.38 3.33
N VAL A 132 -10.10 6.44 4.00
CA VAL A 132 -8.82 6.06 3.41
C VAL A 132 -8.75 4.54 3.19
N GLY A 133 -9.22 3.74 4.16
CA GLY A 133 -9.21 2.28 4.07
C GLY A 133 -10.13 1.75 2.97
N ALA A 134 -11.36 2.29 2.85
CA ALA A 134 -12.28 1.92 1.78
C ALA A 134 -11.75 2.33 0.40
N SER A 135 -11.18 3.54 0.27
CA SER A 135 -10.56 4.00 -0.98
C SER A 135 -9.41 3.08 -1.40
N PHE A 136 -8.54 2.71 -0.45
CA PHE A 136 -7.42 1.80 -0.70
C PHE A 136 -7.89 0.41 -1.15
N GLY A 137 -8.81 -0.20 -0.40
CA GLY A 137 -9.37 -1.52 -0.71
C GLY A 137 -10.04 -1.57 -2.08
N MET A 138 -10.90 -0.58 -2.39
CA MET A 138 -11.58 -0.51 -3.68
C MET A 138 -10.61 -0.23 -4.84
N SER A 139 -9.61 0.63 -4.65
CA SER A 139 -8.61 0.92 -5.69
C SER A 139 -7.79 -0.31 -6.04
N PHE A 140 -7.39 -1.11 -5.05
CA PHE A 140 -6.70 -2.39 -5.30
C PHE A 140 -7.63 -3.47 -5.88
N ALA A 141 -8.93 -3.42 -5.60
CA ALA A 141 -9.88 -4.35 -6.19
C ALA A 141 -10.17 -4.07 -7.67
N VAL A 142 -10.12 -2.81 -8.10
CA VAL A 142 -10.59 -2.40 -9.44
C VAL A 142 -9.44 -1.90 -10.32
N GLY A 143 -8.49 -1.13 -9.75
CA GLY A 143 -7.43 -0.45 -10.51
C GLY A 143 -6.57 -1.40 -11.34
N PRO A 144 -6.00 -2.47 -10.77
CA PRO A 144 -5.14 -3.38 -11.52
C PRO A 144 -5.85 -4.08 -12.70
N ALA A 145 -7.13 -4.48 -12.53
CA ALA A 145 -7.90 -5.08 -13.61
C ALA A 145 -8.14 -4.08 -14.75
N ILE A 146 -8.52 -2.84 -14.42
CA ILE A 146 -8.69 -1.77 -15.40
C ILE A 146 -7.37 -1.48 -16.11
N GLY A 147 -6.26 -1.37 -15.36
CA GLY A 147 -4.94 -1.11 -15.93
C GLY A 147 -4.48 -2.20 -16.88
N GLY A 148 -4.61 -3.47 -16.49
CA GLY A 148 -4.30 -4.63 -17.32
C GLY A 148 -5.16 -4.66 -18.59
N TYR A 149 -6.47 -4.50 -18.47
CA TYR A 149 -7.41 -4.48 -19.57
C TYR A 149 -7.11 -3.36 -20.58
N ILE A 150 -6.90 -2.13 -20.11
CA ILE A 150 -6.58 -0.99 -20.99
C ILE A 150 -5.25 -1.22 -21.70
N PHE A 151 -4.22 -1.70 -20.99
CA PHE A 151 -2.93 -1.99 -21.58
C PHE A 151 -3.02 -2.99 -22.72
N HIS A 152 -3.77 -4.07 -22.50
CA HIS A 152 -3.91 -5.17 -23.48
C HIS A 152 -4.73 -4.77 -24.70
N HIS A 153 -5.84 -4.03 -24.53
CA HIS A 153 -6.83 -3.80 -25.59
C HIS A 153 -6.70 -2.44 -26.28
N PHE A 154 -6.08 -1.43 -25.66
CA PHE A 154 -6.09 -0.04 -26.15
C PHE A 154 -4.72 0.54 -26.50
N GLY A 155 -3.70 -0.29 -26.72
CA GLY A 155 -2.41 0.21 -27.23
C GLY A 155 -1.34 0.47 -26.19
N GLY A 156 -1.32 -0.31 -25.10
CA GLY A 156 -0.18 -0.36 -24.19
C GLY A 156 -0.12 0.78 -23.17
N ILE A 157 1.11 1.19 -22.85
CA ILE A 157 1.39 2.10 -21.73
C ILE A 157 0.77 3.50 -21.92
N GLY A 158 0.74 4.01 -23.16
CA GLY A 158 0.17 5.31 -23.47
C GLY A 158 -1.30 5.41 -23.07
N SER A 159 -2.09 4.40 -23.44
CA SER A 159 -3.53 4.37 -23.12
C SER A 159 -3.80 4.32 -21.63
N VAL A 160 -3.01 3.56 -20.85
CA VAL A 160 -3.12 3.52 -19.39
C VAL A 160 -2.75 4.87 -18.78
N GLY A 161 -1.68 5.50 -19.27
CA GLY A 161 -1.26 6.83 -18.82
C GLY A 161 -2.31 7.90 -19.10
N TYR A 162 -2.86 7.97 -20.31
CA TYR A 162 -3.90 8.92 -20.65
C TYR A 162 -5.22 8.68 -19.92
N PHE A 163 -5.57 7.43 -19.64
CA PHE A 163 -6.72 7.12 -18.80
C PHE A 163 -6.52 7.66 -17.37
N ALA A 164 -5.32 7.49 -16.80
CA ALA A 164 -4.97 8.05 -15.49
C ALA A 164 -4.99 9.60 -15.51
N VAL A 165 -4.54 10.23 -16.60
CA VAL A 165 -4.66 11.70 -16.80
C VAL A 165 -6.13 12.12 -16.78
N GLY A 166 -7.01 11.40 -17.48
CA GLY A 166 -8.46 11.68 -17.47
C GLY A 166 -9.06 11.59 -16.06
N LEU A 167 -8.69 10.55 -15.28
CA LEU A 167 -9.11 10.43 -13.89
C LEU A 167 -8.59 11.59 -13.02
N CYS A 168 -7.33 12.01 -13.18
CA CYS A 168 -6.77 13.15 -12.47
C CYS A 168 -7.47 14.46 -12.83
N LEU A 169 -7.84 14.67 -14.10
CA LEU A 169 -8.61 15.83 -14.53
C LEU A 169 -10.00 15.87 -13.89
N LEU A 170 -10.71 14.73 -13.88
CA LEU A 170 -12.00 14.61 -13.21
C LEU A 170 -11.87 14.91 -11.70
N ASN A 171 -10.82 14.38 -11.06
CA ASN A 171 -10.55 14.64 -9.65
C ASN A 171 -10.25 16.13 -9.40
N LEU A 172 -9.41 16.74 -10.23
CA LEU A 172 -9.06 18.15 -10.13
C LEU A 172 -10.29 19.04 -10.26
N LEU A 173 -11.18 18.77 -11.23
CA LEU A 173 -12.43 19.47 -11.40
C LEU A 173 -13.35 19.28 -10.20
N GLY A 174 -13.47 18.06 -9.67
CA GLY A 174 -14.22 17.76 -8.47
C GLY A 174 -13.74 18.57 -7.26
N VAL A 175 -12.43 18.60 -7.02
CA VAL A 175 -11.84 19.39 -5.93
C VAL A 175 -12.01 20.88 -6.17
N ALA A 176 -11.81 21.35 -7.42
CA ALA A 176 -11.88 22.78 -7.77
C ALA A 176 -13.31 23.35 -7.64
N PHE A 177 -14.34 22.59 -8.00
CA PHE A 177 -15.71 23.14 -8.03
C PHE A 177 -16.57 22.72 -6.84
N VAL A 178 -16.25 21.62 -6.17
CA VAL A 178 -17.15 21.02 -5.18
C VAL A 178 -16.56 20.98 -3.78
N LEU A 179 -15.22 20.93 -3.62
CA LEU A 179 -14.60 20.86 -2.30
C LEU A 179 -14.35 22.28 -1.74
N PRO A 180 -15.05 22.72 -0.66
CA PRO A 180 -14.75 23.98 0.00
C PRO A 180 -13.43 23.89 0.78
N GLU A 181 -12.84 25.03 1.12
CA GLU A 181 -11.68 25.06 2.03
C GLU A 181 -12.12 24.67 3.45
N SER A 182 -11.34 23.79 4.11
CA SER A 182 -11.64 23.38 5.50
C SER A 182 -10.86 24.17 6.53
N ASN A 183 -9.66 24.64 6.17
CA ASN A 183 -8.81 25.42 7.06
C ASN A 183 -9.17 26.91 6.97
N THR A 184 -10.05 27.36 7.86
CA THR A 184 -10.52 28.74 7.91
C THR A 184 -9.53 29.70 8.58
N SER A 185 -8.48 29.19 9.21
CA SER A 185 -7.46 29.97 9.93
C SER A 185 -6.07 29.42 9.63
N PRO A 186 -5.55 29.63 8.40
CA PRO A 186 -4.24 29.14 8.04
C PRO A 186 -3.14 29.83 8.88
N ASP A 187 -2.23 29.02 9.45
CA ASP A 187 -1.11 29.51 10.24
C ASP A 187 0.11 29.76 9.36
N THR A 188 0.22 30.98 8.86
CA THR A 188 1.33 31.39 7.98
C THR A 188 2.68 31.47 8.70
N THR A 189 2.70 31.42 10.03
CA THR A 189 3.93 31.49 10.86
C THR A 189 4.53 30.10 11.08
N ARG A 190 3.78 29.04 10.86
CA ARG A 190 4.21 27.67 11.08
C ARG A 190 5.36 27.27 10.15
N ALA A 191 6.47 26.82 10.74
CA ALA A 191 7.62 26.35 9.99
C ALA A 191 7.30 25.07 9.21
N ILE A 192 7.72 25.00 7.95
CA ILE A 192 7.59 23.79 7.14
C ILE A 192 8.56 22.73 7.68
N ASN A 193 8.06 21.54 8.00
CA ASN A 193 8.88 20.48 8.56
C ASN A 193 9.58 19.70 7.45
N PHE A 194 10.89 19.90 7.32
CA PHE A 194 11.77 19.20 6.36
C PHE A 194 12.54 18.01 6.98
N LYS A 195 12.27 17.62 8.23
CA LYS A 195 13.06 16.61 8.94
C LYS A 195 12.26 15.33 9.28
N PRO A 196 11.77 14.58 8.28
CA PRO A 196 10.98 13.38 8.55
C PRO A 196 11.79 12.27 9.26
N PHE A 197 13.09 12.16 8.96
CA PHE A 197 13.94 11.09 9.49
C PHE A 197 14.26 11.25 10.99
N SER A 198 14.56 12.47 11.45
CA SER A 198 15.09 12.66 12.80
C SER A 198 14.09 12.29 13.90
N SER A 199 12.81 12.53 13.69
CA SER A 199 11.74 12.18 14.64
C SER A 199 11.51 10.66 14.69
N THR A 200 11.49 10.01 13.54
CA THR A 200 11.28 8.56 13.42
C THR A 200 12.39 7.77 14.10
N PHE A 201 13.67 8.13 13.89
CA PHE A 201 14.79 7.42 14.53
C PHE A 201 14.93 7.73 16.02
N LYS A 202 14.59 8.96 16.47
CA LYS A 202 14.57 9.28 17.90
C LYS A 202 13.59 8.42 18.69
N SER A 203 12.48 7.99 18.09
CA SER A 203 11.47 7.17 18.75
C SER A 203 11.93 5.75 19.08
N LEU A 204 12.99 5.24 18.41
CA LEU A 204 13.62 3.96 18.79
C LEU A 204 14.28 3.98 20.18
N ARG A 205 14.52 5.17 20.73
CA ARG A 205 15.05 5.31 22.09
C ARG A 205 13.98 5.06 23.16
N ASP A 206 12.69 5.20 22.79
CA ASP A 206 11.60 4.89 23.71
C ASP A 206 11.32 3.37 23.67
N LEU A 207 11.84 2.68 24.69
CA LEU A 207 11.72 1.23 24.82
C LEU A 207 10.26 0.75 24.93
N ARG A 208 9.33 1.65 25.30
CA ARG A 208 7.90 1.30 25.40
C ARG A 208 7.31 0.91 24.04
N PHE A 209 7.73 1.58 22.96
CA PHE A 209 7.15 1.43 21.61
C PHE A 209 8.10 0.79 20.61
N ARG A 210 9.40 0.75 20.92
CA ARG A 210 10.47 0.28 20.01
C ARG A 210 10.14 -1.05 19.33
N ASP A 211 9.78 -2.06 20.10
CA ASP A 211 9.55 -3.40 19.58
C ASP A 211 8.32 -3.43 18.66
N LEU A 212 7.27 -2.66 18.97
CA LEU A 212 6.09 -2.53 18.13
C LEU A 212 6.41 -1.81 16.81
N PHE A 213 7.23 -0.75 16.84
CA PHE A 213 7.68 -0.07 15.62
C PHE A 213 8.54 -0.99 14.76
N LEU A 214 9.43 -1.78 15.36
CA LEU A 214 10.25 -2.77 14.64
C LEU A 214 9.39 -3.86 14.01
N ILE A 215 8.40 -4.39 14.73
CA ILE A 215 7.44 -5.38 14.19
C ILE A 215 6.71 -4.78 12.96
N GLY A 216 6.21 -3.55 13.08
CA GLY A 216 5.56 -2.85 11.97
C GLY A 216 6.48 -2.60 10.77
N PHE A 217 7.71 -2.17 11.02
CA PHE A 217 8.74 -1.95 10.01
C PHE A 217 9.06 -3.25 9.24
N VAL A 218 9.34 -4.34 9.96
CA VAL A 218 9.67 -5.63 9.33
C VAL A 218 8.49 -6.16 8.52
N TYR A 219 7.28 -6.08 9.08
CA TYR A 219 6.06 -6.48 8.40
C TYR A 219 5.88 -5.71 7.07
N ILE A 220 5.95 -4.38 7.11
CA ILE A 220 5.79 -3.55 5.89
C ILE A 220 6.93 -3.78 4.90
N THR A 221 8.16 -4.03 5.37
CA THR A 221 9.31 -4.37 4.51
C THR A 221 9.05 -5.68 3.76
N ALA A 222 8.67 -6.75 4.45
CA ALA A 222 8.39 -8.05 3.85
C ALA A 222 7.21 -7.98 2.87
N PHE A 223 6.13 -7.29 3.26
CA PHE A 223 4.96 -7.09 2.41
C PHE A 223 5.27 -6.25 1.15
N SER A 224 6.07 -5.19 1.30
CA SER A 224 6.46 -4.32 0.18
C SER A 224 7.42 -5.01 -0.78
N MET A 225 8.31 -5.85 -0.26
CA MET A 225 9.20 -6.69 -1.07
C MET A 225 8.40 -7.66 -1.93
N MET A 226 7.41 -8.34 -1.35
CA MET A 226 6.47 -9.20 -2.10
C MET A 226 5.70 -8.40 -3.15
N ASN A 227 5.17 -7.24 -2.78
CA ASN A 227 4.29 -6.44 -3.66
C ASN A 227 4.97 -6.06 -4.99
N VAL A 228 6.26 -5.71 -4.97
CA VAL A 228 6.98 -5.37 -6.19
C VAL A 228 7.47 -6.60 -6.97
N SER A 229 7.66 -7.75 -6.30
CA SER A 229 8.17 -8.97 -6.93
C SER A 229 7.08 -9.85 -7.52
N ILE A 230 5.84 -9.78 -7.00
CA ILE A 230 4.75 -10.71 -7.35
C ILE A 230 4.37 -10.63 -8.83
N THR A 231 4.33 -9.42 -9.41
CA THR A 231 4.01 -9.22 -10.82
C THR A 231 5.03 -9.91 -11.73
N PHE A 232 6.33 -9.80 -11.39
CA PHE A 232 7.39 -10.48 -12.13
C PHE A 232 7.29 -12.00 -12.00
N LEU A 233 7.00 -12.50 -10.80
CA LEU A 233 6.77 -13.92 -10.58
C LEU A 233 5.61 -14.43 -11.45
N TRP A 234 4.50 -13.72 -11.49
CA TRP A 234 3.35 -14.08 -12.30
C TRP A 234 3.65 -14.02 -13.80
N MET A 235 4.37 -13.00 -14.24
CA MET A 235 4.78 -12.84 -15.64
C MET A 235 5.78 -13.91 -16.08
N GLN A 236 6.86 -14.12 -15.33
CA GLN A 236 8.00 -14.93 -15.78
C GLN A 236 7.84 -16.42 -15.46
N ARG A 237 7.30 -16.76 -14.28
CA ARG A 237 7.17 -18.15 -13.85
C ARG A 237 5.84 -18.78 -14.24
N TYR A 238 4.77 -17.99 -14.17
CA TYR A 238 3.42 -18.49 -14.44
C TYR A 238 2.87 -18.03 -15.80
N HIS A 239 3.64 -17.27 -16.55
CA HIS A 239 3.29 -16.78 -17.89
C HIS A 239 1.91 -16.13 -17.98
N LEU A 240 1.55 -15.36 -16.93
CA LEU A 240 0.31 -14.58 -16.92
C LEU A 240 0.43 -13.39 -17.88
N THR A 241 -0.65 -13.07 -18.56
CA THR A 241 -0.77 -11.83 -19.32
C THR A 241 -1.05 -10.64 -18.39
N VAL A 242 -0.93 -9.40 -18.89
CA VAL A 242 -1.15 -8.18 -18.08
C VAL A 242 -2.55 -8.12 -17.49
N ASP A 243 -3.56 -8.46 -18.29
CA ASP A 243 -4.97 -8.51 -17.90
C ASP A 243 -5.24 -9.61 -16.86
N GLN A 244 -4.68 -10.83 -17.05
CA GLN A 244 -4.74 -11.90 -16.06
C GLN A 244 -4.10 -11.50 -14.74
N THR A 245 -2.94 -10.85 -14.81
CA THR A 245 -2.26 -10.30 -13.62
C THR A 245 -3.11 -9.23 -12.92
N GLY A 246 -3.75 -8.37 -13.70
CA GLY A 246 -4.70 -7.39 -13.18
C GLY A 246 -5.87 -8.03 -12.45
N LEU A 247 -6.47 -9.09 -13.01
CA LEU A 247 -7.54 -9.87 -12.37
C LEU A 247 -7.09 -10.55 -11.07
N MET A 248 -5.87 -11.11 -11.04
CA MET A 248 -5.31 -11.72 -9.83
C MET A 248 -5.14 -10.67 -8.70
N PHE A 249 -4.64 -9.47 -9.02
CA PHE A 249 -4.58 -8.38 -8.04
C PHE A 249 -5.96 -7.95 -7.56
N SER A 250 -6.94 -7.91 -8.45
CA SER A 250 -8.33 -7.57 -8.08
C SER A 250 -8.93 -8.61 -7.15
N ALA A 251 -8.68 -9.89 -7.40
CA ALA A 251 -9.10 -10.97 -6.49
C ALA A 251 -8.46 -10.81 -5.09
N VAL A 252 -7.15 -10.50 -5.04
CA VAL A 252 -6.45 -10.19 -3.78
C VAL A 252 -7.04 -8.96 -3.09
N GLY A 253 -7.33 -7.90 -3.85
CA GLY A 253 -7.94 -6.67 -3.33
C GLY A 253 -9.31 -6.92 -2.71
N LEU A 254 -10.18 -7.66 -3.40
CA LEU A 254 -11.51 -8.06 -2.87
C LEU A 254 -11.38 -8.94 -1.63
N LEU A 255 -10.49 -9.93 -1.65
CA LEU A 255 -10.23 -10.80 -0.52
C LEU A 255 -9.72 -10.02 0.70
N SER A 256 -8.82 -9.04 0.47
CA SER A 256 -8.30 -8.17 1.53
C SER A 256 -9.38 -7.26 2.10
N ALA A 257 -10.23 -6.68 1.24
CA ALA A 257 -11.36 -5.85 1.67
C ALA A 257 -12.36 -6.65 2.51
N PHE A 258 -12.70 -7.87 2.08
CA PHE A 258 -13.55 -8.78 2.83
C PHE A 258 -12.93 -9.18 4.18
N SER A 259 -11.66 -9.56 4.19
CA SER A 259 -10.95 -9.96 5.40
C SER A 259 -10.88 -8.82 6.42
N GLN A 260 -10.57 -7.59 5.98
CA GLN A 260 -10.48 -6.42 6.85
C GLN A 260 -11.86 -5.89 7.30
N GLY A 261 -12.87 -5.97 6.44
CA GLY A 261 -14.23 -5.48 6.76
C GLY A 261 -15.02 -6.44 7.64
N ALA A 262 -15.07 -7.72 7.28
CA ALA A 262 -15.92 -8.71 7.92
C ALA A 262 -15.19 -9.56 8.96
N LEU A 263 -13.99 -10.09 8.61
CA LEU A 263 -13.35 -11.12 9.43
C LEU A 263 -12.58 -10.56 10.63
N VAL A 264 -12.08 -9.31 10.58
CA VAL A 264 -11.36 -8.70 11.70
C VAL A 264 -12.16 -8.70 12.99
N HIS A 265 -13.45 -8.34 12.93
CA HIS A 265 -14.29 -8.32 14.12
C HIS A 265 -14.52 -9.73 14.68
N VAL A 266 -14.71 -10.72 13.82
CA VAL A 266 -14.85 -12.12 14.20
C VAL A 266 -13.56 -12.64 14.85
N PHE A 267 -12.42 -12.39 14.23
CA PHE A 267 -11.12 -12.81 14.74
C PHE A 267 -10.78 -12.12 16.07
N ASN A 268 -11.08 -10.83 16.21
CA ASN A 268 -10.86 -10.12 17.46
C ASN A 268 -11.71 -10.68 18.60
N ARG A 269 -12.97 -11.02 18.31
CA ARG A 269 -13.88 -11.66 19.31
C ARG A 269 -13.42 -13.06 19.71
N LEU A 270 -12.94 -13.88 18.73
CA LEU A 270 -12.56 -15.28 18.96
C LEU A 270 -11.16 -15.42 19.58
N TRP A 271 -10.21 -14.57 19.19
CA TRP A 271 -8.80 -14.74 19.52
C TRP A 271 -8.23 -13.68 20.45
N GLY A 272 -8.81 -12.48 20.43
CA GLY A 272 -8.25 -11.31 21.07
C GLY A 272 -6.96 -10.83 20.39
N GLU A 273 -6.53 -9.61 20.68
CA GLU A 273 -5.44 -8.92 19.97
C GLU A 273 -4.09 -9.64 20.06
N ARG A 274 -3.75 -10.22 21.23
CA ARG A 274 -2.50 -10.96 21.41
C ARG A 274 -2.36 -12.12 20.43
N ARG A 275 -3.41 -12.96 20.36
CA ARG A 275 -3.41 -14.13 19.48
C ARG A 275 -3.52 -13.71 18.01
N MET A 276 -4.23 -12.61 17.70
CA MET A 276 -4.29 -12.03 16.37
C MET A 276 -2.92 -11.56 15.90
N LEU A 277 -2.13 -10.90 16.76
CA LEU A 277 -0.78 -10.46 16.42
C LEU A 277 0.14 -11.64 16.08
N VAL A 278 0.13 -12.71 16.88
CA VAL A 278 0.95 -13.92 16.65
C VAL A 278 0.48 -14.66 15.41
N ARG A 279 -0.82 -14.98 15.34
CA ARG A 279 -1.38 -15.75 14.21
C ARG A 279 -1.29 -14.99 12.91
N GLY A 280 -1.51 -13.66 12.93
CA GLY A 280 -1.33 -12.80 11.78
C GLY A 280 0.10 -12.82 11.23
N CYS A 281 1.10 -12.78 12.13
CA CYS A 281 2.50 -12.88 11.77
C CYS A 281 2.83 -14.25 11.12
N VAL A 282 2.33 -15.35 11.69
CA VAL A 282 2.50 -16.70 11.12
C VAL A 282 1.84 -16.80 9.74
N MET A 283 0.59 -16.33 9.61
CA MET A 283 -0.14 -16.38 8.34
C MET A 283 0.55 -15.57 7.25
N VAL A 284 1.04 -14.35 7.56
CA VAL A 284 1.79 -13.54 6.60
C VAL A 284 3.09 -14.25 6.23
N GLY A 285 3.85 -14.77 7.21
CA GLY A 285 5.11 -15.45 6.95
C GLY A 285 4.96 -16.69 6.07
N LEU A 286 3.99 -17.54 6.40
CA LEU A 286 3.68 -18.74 5.60
C LEU A 286 3.11 -18.39 4.23
N GLY A 287 2.22 -17.41 4.14
CA GLY A 287 1.65 -16.95 2.86
C GLY A 287 2.73 -16.41 1.92
N LEU A 288 3.66 -15.59 2.44
CA LEU A 288 4.82 -15.12 1.67
C LEU A 288 5.68 -16.29 1.19
N ALA A 289 6.10 -17.17 2.11
CA ALA A 289 6.99 -18.27 1.77
C ALA A 289 6.35 -19.27 0.78
N ALA A 290 5.04 -19.49 0.83
CA ALA A 290 4.33 -20.40 -0.04
C ALA A 290 4.09 -19.86 -1.46
N MET A 291 4.08 -18.53 -1.65
CA MET A 291 3.73 -17.89 -2.91
C MET A 291 4.51 -18.41 -4.14
N PRO A 292 5.85 -18.56 -4.10
CA PRO A 292 6.60 -19.03 -5.25
C PRO A 292 6.49 -20.54 -5.49
N PHE A 293 5.87 -21.30 -4.59
CA PHE A 293 5.76 -22.76 -4.68
C PHE A 293 4.39 -23.24 -5.18
N VAL A 294 3.53 -22.33 -5.64
CA VAL A 294 2.30 -22.71 -6.34
C VAL A 294 2.68 -23.53 -7.58
N PRO A 295 2.08 -24.70 -7.81
CA PRO A 295 2.38 -25.54 -8.98
C PRO A 295 2.11 -24.80 -10.29
N VAL A 296 3.05 -24.90 -11.23
CA VAL A 296 2.93 -24.25 -12.54
C VAL A 296 1.89 -24.96 -13.41
N GLY A 297 1.74 -26.28 -13.25
CA GLY A 297 0.79 -27.10 -13.99
C GLY A 297 1.02 -27.01 -15.51
N ASP A 298 -0.07 -26.89 -16.26
CA ASP A 298 -0.04 -26.80 -17.73
C ASP A 298 0.67 -25.55 -18.26
N ARG A 299 0.91 -24.57 -17.40
CA ARG A 299 1.64 -23.33 -17.73
C ARG A 299 3.16 -23.51 -17.86
N ALA A 300 3.68 -24.70 -17.59
CA ALA A 300 5.08 -25.06 -17.90
C ALA A 300 5.36 -25.15 -19.40
N ASN A 301 4.33 -25.45 -20.21
CA ASN A 301 4.42 -25.64 -21.66
C ASN A 301 3.78 -24.46 -22.38
N VAL A 302 4.55 -23.38 -22.57
CA VAL A 302 4.07 -22.21 -23.30
C VAL A 302 4.20 -22.45 -24.80
N ALA A 303 3.09 -22.34 -25.55
CA ALA A 303 3.11 -22.33 -26.99
C ALA A 303 3.38 -20.92 -27.53
N TYR A 304 4.10 -20.84 -28.64
CA TYR A 304 4.35 -19.59 -29.37
C TYR A 304 3.68 -19.63 -30.74
N ASP A 305 3.14 -18.50 -31.20
CA ASP A 305 2.59 -18.36 -32.54
C ASP A 305 3.71 -18.30 -33.59
N ALA A 306 3.32 -18.32 -34.87
CA ALA A 306 4.26 -18.26 -36.01
C ALA A 306 5.11 -16.96 -36.03
N ALA A 307 4.71 -15.93 -35.29
CA ALA A 307 5.44 -14.67 -35.13
C ALA A 307 6.32 -14.68 -33.88
N GLY A 308 6.46 -15.79 -33.15
CA GLY A 308 7.22 -15.90 -31.92
C GLY A 308 6.58 -15.24 -30.71
N ARG A 309 5.27 -14.91 -30.78
CA ARG A 309 4.54 -14.33 -29.66
C ARG A 309 3.93 -15.44 -28.81
N MET A 310 4.03 -15.31 -27.50
CA MET A 310 3.44 -16.24 -26.54
C MET A 310 1.92 -16.31 -26.75
N ILE A 311 1.39 -17.52 -26.98
CA ILE A 311 -0.05 -17.77 -27.02
C ILE A 311 -0.55 -17.71 -25.57
N PRO A 312 -1.46 -16.78 -25.22
CA PRO A 312 -2.00 -16.67 -23.87
C PRO A 312 -2.67 -17.98 -23.45
N LEU A 313 -2.26 -18.51 -22.29
CA LEU A 313 -2.92 -19.64 -21.67
C LEU A 313 -4.10 -19.17 -20.85
N ASP A 314 -5.24 -19.85 -20.95
CA ASP A 314 -6.38 -19.58 -20.11
C ASP A 314 -6.06 -19.83 -18.63
N LEU A 315 -6.67 -19.04 -17.74
CA LEU A 315 -6.57 -19.26 -16.31
C LEU A 315 -7.31 -20.55 -15.94
N SER A 316 -6.57 -21.66 -15.76
CA SER A 316 -7.17 -22.89 -15.27
C SER A 316 -7.70 -22.69 -13.85
N LEU A 317 -8.87 -23.25 -13.56
CA LEU A 317 -9.49 -23.18 -12.23
C LEU A 317 -8.55 -23.75 -11.15
N ALA A 318 -7.82 -24.80 -11.46
CA ALA A 318 -6.85 -25.41 -10.55
C ALA A 318 -5.74 -24.44 -10.16
N PHE A 319 -5.14 -23.72 -11.13
CA PHE A 319 -4.11 -22.73 -10.87
C PHE A 319 -4.64 -21.57 -10.01
N VAL A 320 -5.85 -21.07 -10.34
CA VAL A 320 -6.49 -20.00 -9.54
C VAL A 320 -6.72 -20.45 -8.10
N LEU A 321 -7.31 -21.62 -7.89
CA LEU A 321 -7.58 -22.14 -6.55
C LEU A 321 -6.30 -22.36 -5.74
N MET A 322 -5.25 -22.92 -6.35
CA MET A 322 -3.95 -23.10 -5.67
C MET A 322 -3.28 -21.75 -5.34
N SER A 323 -3.37 -20.77 -6.23
CA SER A 323 -2.84 -19.42 -6.01
C SER A 323 -3.61 -18.67 -4.92
N LEU A 324 -4.89 -18.95 -4.75
CA LEU A 324 -5.70 -18.34 -3.69
C LEU A 324 -5.22 -18.72 -2.28
N VAL A 325 -4.65 -19.91 -2.07
CA VAL A 325 -4.22 -20.35 -0.74
C VAL A 325 -3.21 -19.39 -0.10
N PRO A 326 -2.04 -19.09 -0.69
CA PRO A 326 -1.11 -18.12 -0.12
C PRO A 326 -1.71 -16.71 -0.07
N MET A 327 -2.57 -16.32 -1.00
CA MET A 327 -3.25 -15.03 -0.99
C MET A 327 -4.24 -14.88 0.16
N ILE A 328 -4.99 -15.93 0.48
CA ILE A 328 -5.90 -15.99 1.63
C ILE A 328 -5.08 -15.84 2.92
N LEU A 329 -3.99 -16.60 3.06
CA LEU A 329 -3.10 -16.51 4.22
C LEU A 329 -2.56 -15.08 4.40
N LEU A 330 -2.10 -14.46 3.32
CA LEU A 330 -1.61 -13.08 3.34
C LEU A 330 -2.71 -12.08 3.72
N SER A 331 -3.88 -12.18 3.10
CA SER A 331 -5.00 -11.25 3.35
C SER A 331 -5.54 -11.38 4.77
N MET A 332 -5.75 -12.61 5.26
CA MET A 332 -6.18 -12.86 6.64
C MET A 332 -5.11 -12.47 7.65
N GLY A 333 -3.85 -12.80 7.36
CA GLY A 333 -2.71 -12.42 8.20
C GLY A 333 -2.57 -10.90 8.32
N ASN A 334 -2.69 -10.16 7.22
CA ASN A 334 -2.70 -8.70 7.22
C ASN A 334 -3.88 -8.13 8.00
N ALA A 335 -5.08 -8.69 7.84
CA ALA A 335 -6.28 -8.30 8.57
C ALA A 335 -6.14 -8.53 10.10
N CYS A 336 -5.34 -9.50 10.52
CA CYS A 336 -5.07 -9.74 11.93
C CYS A 336 -3.93 -8.87 12.47
N LEU A 337 -2.80 -8.80 11.77
CA LEU A 337 -1.56 -8.22 12.28
C LEU A 337 -1.61 -6.70 12.36
N ASN A 338 -1.98 -6.03 11.27
CA ASN A 338 -1.93 -4.56 11.19
C ASN A 338 -2.90 -3.86 12.17
N PRO A 339 -4.21 -4.22 12.25
CA PRO A 339 -5.11 -3.61 13.22
C PRO A 339 -4.71 -3.91 14.67
N SER A 340 -4.21 -5.13 14.97
CA SER A 340 -3.75 -5.47 16.31
C SER A 340 -2.55 -4.62 16.73
N LEU A 341 -1.58 -4.42 15.83
CA LEU A 341 -0.42 -3.59 16.07
C LEU A 341 -0.81 -2.14 16.36
N VAL A 342 -1.67 -1.55 15.50
CA VAL A 342 -2.16 -0.18 15.67
C VAL A 342 -2.97 -0.03 16.96
N SER A 343 -3.82 -0.99 17.28
CA SER A 343 -4.62 -0.99 18.51
C SER A 343 -3.76 -1.04 19.77
N ILE A 344 -2.74 -1.91 19.80
CA ILE A 344 -1.80 -2.01 20.93
C ILE A 344 -1.01 -0.71 21.10
N LEU A 345 -0.50 -0.13 20.00
CA LEU A 345 0.20 1.16 20.03
C LEU A 345 -0.70 2.28 20.56
N SER A 346 -1.93 2.36 20.05
CA SER A 346 -2.89 3.39 20.46
C SER A 346 -3.25 3.34 21.95
N ARG A 347 -3.40 2.13 22.49
CA ARG A 347 -3.74 1.94 23.92
C ARG A 347 -2.56 2.17 24.86
N LYS A 348 -1.34 1.90 24.38
CA LYS A 348 -0.12 2.10 25.18
C LYS A 348 0.32 3.56 25.22
N ALA A 349 -0.13 4.36 24.26
CA ALA A 349 0.16 5.77 24.16
C ALA A 349 -0.83 6.59 25.01
N ASP A 350 -0.31 7.54 25.80
CA ASP A 350 -1.13 8.51 26.51
C ASP A 350 -1.88 9.40 25.51
N ALA A 351 -3.04 9.93 25.90
CA ALA A 351 -3.88 10.78 25.04
C ALA A 351 -3.13 11.98 24.42
N LYS A 352 -2.12 12.51 25.11
CA LYS A 352 -1.29 13.63 24.64
C LYS A 352 -0.24 13.21 23.61
N GLU A 353 0.26 11.97 23.66
CA GLU A 353 1.32 11.46 22.78
C GLU A 353 0.78 10.56 21.64
N GLN A 354 -0.50 10.17 21.67
CA GLN A 354 -1.12 9.23 20.72
C GLN A 354 -0.90 9.63 19.25
N GLY A 355 -1.07 10.92 18.94
CA GLY A 355 -0.82 11.43 17.58
C GLY A 355 0.64 11.27 17.15
N ALA A 356 1.60 11.54 18.05
CA ALA A 356 3.02 11.39 17.77
C ALA A 356 3.39 9.91 17.56
N VAL A 357 2.89 9.00 18.41
CA VAL A 357 3.14 7.56 18.31
C VAL A 357 2.57 6.99 17.01
N MET A 358 1.35 7.39 16.62
CA MET A 358 0.76 6.96 15.33
C MET A 358 1.54 7.52 14.13
N GLY A 359 2.00 8.77 14.20
CA GLY A 359 2.85 9.37 13.17
C GLY A 359 4.20 8.64 13.02
N GLN A 360 4.81 8.24 14.14
CA GLN A 360 6.04 7.46 14.17
C GLN A 360 5.83 6.06 13.54
N ASN A 361 4.74 5.38 13.90
CA ASN A 361 4.38 4.09 13.28
C ASN A 361 4.23 4.21 11.76
N GLN A 362 3.59 5.28 11.27
CA GLN A 362 3.48 5.56 9.85
C GLN A 362 4.84 5.85 9.20
N GLY A 363 5.74 6.53 9.91
CA GLY A 363 7.12 6.77 9.48
C GLY A 363 7.89 5.46 9.28
N PHE A 364 7.84 4.55 10.25
CA PHE A 364 8.45 3.21 10.12
C PHE A 364 7.82 2.39 8.99
N GLY A 365 6.51 2.45 8.82
CA GLY A 365 5.84 1.82 7.69
C GLY A 365 6.32 2.39 6.34
N SER A 366 6.55 3.70 6.26
CA SER A 366 7.08 4.33 5.06
C SER A 366 8.52 3.93 4.76
N LEU A 367 9.38 3.82 5.80
CA LEU A 367 10.72 3.26 5.66
C LEU A 367 10.69 1.80 5.17
N GLY A 368 9.77 0.98 5.68
CA GLY A 368 9.58 -0.39 5.20
C GLY A 368 9.21 -0.45 3.71
N ARG A 369 8.36 0.48 3.25
CA ARG A 369 8.03 0.61 1.81
C ARG A 369 9.22 1.05 0.94
N VAL A 370 10.22 1.69 1.50
CA VAL A 370 11.49 2.00 0.81
C VAL A 370 12.41 0.79 0.79
N VAL A 371 12.66 0.19 1.96
CA VAL A 371 13.62 -0.89 2.13
C VAL A 371 13.18 -2.16 1.38
N GLY A 372 11.89 -2.47 1.37
CA GLY A 372 11.34 -3.65 0.69
C GLY A 372 11.73 -3.73 -0.78
N PRO A 373 11.38 -2.76 -1.63
CA PRO A 373 11.75 -2.76 -3.05
C PRO A 373 13.26 -2.71 -3.30
N VAL A 374 14.03 -2.00 -2.46
CA VAL A 374 15.51 -1.97 -2.55
C VAL A 374 16.10 -3.34 -2.34
N MET A 375 15.58 -4.12 -1.39
CA MET A 375 16.02 -5.50 -1.15
C MET A 375 15.49 -6.47 -2.20
N ALA A 376 14.27 -6.24 -2.69
CA ALA A 376 13.61 -7.13 -3.63
C ALA A 376 14.40 -7.31 -4.94
N GLY A 377 14.91 -6.22 -5.52
CA GLY A 377 15.62 -6.25 -6.80
C GLY A 377 16.80 -7.21 -6.82
N PRO A 378 17.83 -7.03 -5.97
CA PRO A 378 18.97 -7.94 -5.88
C PRO A 378 18.57 -9.39 -5.57
N LEU A 379 17.64 -9.59 -4.62
CA LEU A 379 17.17 -10.93 -4.26
C LEU A 379 16.47 -11.62 -5.43
N TYR A 380 15.67 -10.89 -6.20
CA TYR A 380 14.94 -11.43 -7.34
C TYR A 380 15.90 -11.86 -8.47
N VAL A 381 16.96 -11.09 -8.72
CA VAL A 381 18.02 -11.43 -9.69
C VAL A 381 18.78 -12.69 -9.28
N MET A 382 19.03 -12.87 -7.96
CA MET A 382 19.66 -14.08 -7.42
C MET A 382 18.73 -15.30 -7.51
N GLY A 383 17.41 -15.09 -7.46
CA GLY A 383 16.42 -16.15 -7.61
C GLY A 383 14.99 -15.61 -7.43
N GLN A 384 14.11 -15.93 -8.38
CA GLN A 384 12.73 -15.44 -8.41
C GLN A 384 11.93 -15.69 -7.13
N SER A 385 12.25 -16.76 -6.41
CA SER A 385 11.61 -17.15 -5.15
C SER A 385 12.19 -16.43 -3.93
N LEU A 386 13.42 -15.91 -4.01
CA LEU A 386 14.15 -15.38 -2.84
C LEU A 386 13.45 -14.21 -2.13
N PRO A 387 12.86 -13.20 -2.81
CA PRO A 387 12.17 -12.13 -2.10
C PRO A 387 11.04 -12.64 -1.22
N PHE A 388 10.34 -13.66 -1.66
CA PHE A 388 9.20 -14.25 -0.94
C PHE A 388 9.66 -15.11 0.23
N VAL A 389 10.64 -15.98 0.01
CA VAL A 389 11.20 -16.86 1.05
C VAL A 389 11.88 -16.03 2.13
N VAL A 390 12.72 -15.06 1.75
CA VAL A 390 13.39 -14.15 2.70
C VAL A 390 12.35 -13.33 3.47
N GLY A 391 11.36 -12.75 2.78
CA GLY A 391 10.27 -12.03 3.43
C GLY A 391 9.49 -12.89 4.42
N GLY A 392 9.15 -14.12 4.05
CA GLY A 392 8.49 -15.09 4.91
C GLY A 392 9.35 -15.47 6.14
N THR A 393 10.64 -15.72 5.92
CA THR A 393 11.59 -16.07 6.99
C THR A 393 11.77 -14.93 7.98
N ILE A 394 11.95 -13.70 7.50
CA ILE A 394 12.06 -12.50 8.36
C ILE A 394 10.77 -12.32 9.17
N MET A 395 9.60 -12.52 8.55
CA MET A 395 8.32 -12.46 9.27
C MET A 395 8.21 -13.53 10.35
N LEU A 396 8.58 -14.77 10.07
CA LEU A 396 8.58 -15.82 11.08
C LEU A 396 9.60 -15.54 12.20
N GLY A 397 10.78 -15.00 11.83
CA GLY A 397 11.77 -14.53 12.82
C GLY A 397 11.23 -13.40 13.72
N THR A 398 10.31 -12.57 13.20
CA THR A 398 9.67 -11.51 13.99
C THR A 398 8.79 -12.07 15.12
N LEU A 399 8.40 -13.34 15.07
CA LEU A 399 7.71 -14.01 16.19
C LEU A 399 8.50 -13.92 17.49
N TRP A 400 9.84 -14.01 17.41
CA TRP A 400 10.67 -13.85 18.58
C TRP A 400 10.49 -12.46 19.23
N LEU A 401 10.47 -11.39 18.44
CA LEU A 401 10.20 -10.04 18.93
C LEU A 401 8.79 -9.93 19.52
N ILE A 402 7.79 -10.53 18.86
CA ILE A 402 6.42 -10.53 19.34
C ILE A 402 6.32 -11.28 20.68
N PHE A 403 6.90 -12.47 20.81
CA PHE A 403 6.88 -13.22 22.05
C PHE A 403 7.61 -12.49 23.18
N ASN A 404 8.78 -11.92 22.89
CA ASN A 404 9.52 -11.14 23.87
C ASN A 404 8.71 -9.91 24.34
N TYR A 405 8.13 -9.17 23.40
CA TYR A 405 7.24 -8.05 23.73
C TYR A 405 6.06 -8.47 24.62
N LEU A 406 5.37 -9.57 24.25
CA LEU A 406 4.21 -10.08 24.97
C LEU A 406 4.58 -10.60 26.37
N ARG A 407 5.79 -11.13 26.55
CA ARG A 407 6.28 -11.60 27.84
C ARG A 407 6.60 -10.45 28.79
N THR A 408 7.19 -9.37 28.28
CA THR A 408 7.72 -8.27 29.09
C THR A 408 6.73 -7.14 29.33
N ASN A 409 5.79 -6.89 28.42
CA ASN A 409 5.02 -5.65 28.41
C ASN A 409 3.49 -5.84 28.35
N TYR A 410 3.00 -7.06 28.21
CA TYR A 410 1.57 -7.28 28.06
C TYR A 410 0.95 -7.70 29.40
N THR A 411 0.28 -6.78 30.08
CA THR A 411 -0.70 -7.05 31.12
C THR A 411 -2.04 -7.40 30.45
N PRO A 412 -2.65 -8.58 30.71
CA PRO A 412 -3.99 -8.87 30.21
C PRO A 412 -4.95 -7.80 30.76
N LEU A 413 -5.85 -7.31 29.90
CA LEU A 413 -7.01 -6.57 30.41
C LEU A 413 -7.77 -7.52 31.37
N GLU A 414 -7.86 -7.14 32.62
CA GLU A 414 -8.93 -7.63 33.47
C GLU A 414 -10.23 -7.32 32.73
N VAL A 415 -10.92 -8.35 32.26
CA VAL A 415 -12.29 -8.24 31.81
C VAL A 415 -13.03 -7.71 33.01
N ALA A 416 -13.43 -6.43 32.96
CA ALA A 416 -14.32 -5.89 34.00
C ALA A 416 -15.49 -6.88 34.13
N PRO A 417 -15.76 -7.40 35.34
CA PRO A 417 -16.87 -8.32 35.52
C PRO A 417 -18.11 -7.60 34.97
N SER A 418 -18.82 -8.29 34.06
CA SER A 418 -20.12 -7.82 33.63
C SER A 418 -20.93 -7.60 34.91
N SER A 419 -21.30 -6.35 35.15
CA SER A 419 -22.33 -6.04 36.14
C SER A 419 -23.63 -6.66 35.59
N ALA A 420 -23.81 -7.96 35.82
CA ALA A 420 -25.08 -8.60 35.82
C ALA A 420 -25.60 -8.41 37.24
N ASP A 421 -26.48 -7.44 37.40
CA ASP A 421 -27.58 -7.39 38.36
C ASP A 421 -28.64 -6.41 37.82
#